data_c674dbf7eb192f174fdb6c44ddc7a5e4
#
_entry.id   c674dbf7eb192f174fdb6c44ddc7a5e4
#
_cell.length_a   1.000
_cell.length_b   1.000
_cell.length_c   1.000
_cell.angle_alpha   90.00
_cell.angle_beta   90.00
_cell.angle_gamma   90.00
#
_symmetry.space_group_name_H-M   'P 1'
#
loop_
_entity.id
_entity.type
_entity.pdbx_description
1 polymer ?
#
loop_
_entity_poly.entity_id
_entity_poly.type
_entity_poly.pdbx_seq_one_letter_code
_entity_poly.pdbx_strand_id
1 'polypeptide(L)'
;MKFEHLIEINDPLNPLIDTLTHEQLWRGLVLRAESPKLFVPHLDECQILERTDKGFKRTQRYGELVIEDTVVLEYPDRIRYEVAPQGEISKSSLTMTIESHGTARLYVRFEYEDAHNALEDEANKMYDDFRRSAYQESDIDTIRVLRDLAEQGRLDATLN
;
A
#
# COMPACT_ATOMS: atom_id res chain seq x y z
N MET A 1 6.36 16.52 0.61
CA MET A 1 7.17 15.63 -0.25
C MET A 1 6.25 14.77 -1.08
N LYS A 2 6.58 14.60 -2.33
CA LYS A 2 5.90 13.67 -3.22
C LYS A 2 6.89 12.62 -3.69
N PHE A 3 6.49 11.36 -3.66
CA PHE A 3 7.30 10.25 -4.11
C PHE A 3 6.43 9.24 -4.82
N GLU A 4 6.93 8.70 -5.93
CA GLU A 4 6.21 7.77 -6.77
C GLU A 4 7.09 6.59 -7.12
N HIS A 5 6.51 5.39 -7.10
CA HIS A 5 7.23 4.16 -7.36
C HIS A 5 6.32 3.21 -8.14
N LEU A 6 6.77 2.72 -9.29
CA LEU A 6 6.04 1.78 -10.12
C LEU A 6 6.67 0.41 -10.00
N ILE A 7 5.89 -0.59 -9.57
CA ILE A 7 6.37 -1.97 -9.47
C ILE A 7 5.66 -2.83 -10.50
N GLU A 8 6.44 -3.58 -11.28
CA GLU A 8 5.94 -4.55 -12.23
C GLU A 8 5.44 -5.79 -11.51
N ILE A 9 4.22 -6.22 -11.82
CA ILE A 9 3.59 -7.42 -11.24
C ILE A 9 3.68 -8.59 -12.22
N ASN A 10 3.21 -8.38 -13.44
CA ASN A 10 3.24 -9.41 -14.50
C ASN A 10 4.14 -8.97 -15.64
N ASP A 11 5.09 -9.85 -15.97
CA ASP A 11 5.92 -9.72 -17.15
C ASP A 11 5.75 -11.01 -17.98
N PRO A 12 5.03 -10.96 -19.12
CA PRO A 12 4.80 -12.15 -19.93
C PRO A 12 6.07 -12.73 -20.55
N LEU A 13 7.18 -11.97 -20.53
CA LEU A 13 8.46 -12.42 -21.03
C LEU A 13 9.32 -13.09 -19.97
N ASN A 14 8.90 -13.09 -18.72
CA ASN A 14 9.65 -13.69 -17.61
C ASN A 14 8.90 -14.91 -17.06
N PRO A 15 9.31 -16.14 -17.44
CA PRO A 15 8.63 -17.34 -16.98
C PRO A 15 8.88 -17.68 -15.51
N LEU A 16 9.79 -16.97 -14.84
CA LEU A 16 10.09 -17.20 -13.43
C LEU A 16 9.15 -16.46 -12.49
N ILE A 17 8.32 -15.57 -13.01
CA ILE A 17 7.35 -14.81 -12.24
C ILE A 17 5.95 -15.38 -12.46
N ASP A 18 5.30 -15.79 -11.36
CA ASP A 18 3.91 -16.25 -11.42
C ASP A 18 2.99 -15.09 -11.76
N THR A 19 2.06 -15.33 -12.66
CA THR A 19 1.10 -14.34 -13.10
C THR A 19 -0.03 -14.19 -12.08
N LEU A 20 -0.33 -12.94 -11.70
CA LEU A 20 -1.50 -12.62 -10.90
C LEU A 20 -2.59 -12.05 -11.82
N THR A 21 -3.85 -12.34 -11.50
CA THR A 21 -4.97 -11.67 -12.18
C THR A 21 -5.19 -10.29 -11.57
N HIS A 22 -5.86 -9.43 -12.29
CA HIS A 22 -6.26 -8.11 -11.78
C HIS A 22 -7.07 -8.26 -10.48
N GLU A 23 -8.01 -9.22 -10.45
CA GLU A 23 -8.83 -9.48 -9.28
C GLU A 23 -8.03 -9.99 -8.08
N GLN A 24 -7.07 -10.89 -8.30
CA GLN A 24 -6.18 -11.33 -7.23
C GLN A 24 -5.40 -10.17 -6.66
N LEU A 25 -4.87 -9.33 -7.53
CA LEU A 25 -4.11 -8.15 -7.11
C LEU A 25 -5.00 -7.18 -6.34
N TRP A 26 -6.21 -6.92 -6.81
CA TRP A 26 -7.17 -6.07 -6.10
C TRP A 26 -7.48 -6.63 -4.71
N ARG A 27 -7.81 -7.91 -4.61
CA ARG A 27 -8.09 -8.55 -3.32
C ARG A 27 -6.92 -8.47 -2.37
N GLY A 28 -5.71 -8.63 -2.90
CA GLY A 28 -4.49 -8.51 -2.10
C GLY A 28 -4.29 -7.10 -1.54
N LEU A 29 -4.52 -6.08 -2.35
CA LEU A 29 -4.40 -4.69 -1.89
C LEU A 29 -5.49 -4.35 -0.87
N VAL A 30 -6.71 -4.86 -1.05
CA VAL A 30 -7.79 -4.72 -0.06
C VAL A 30 -7.41 -5.42 1.24
N LEU A 31 -6.86 -6.63 1.16
CA LEU A 31 -6.43 -7.38 2.33
C LEU A 31 -5.34 -6.64 3.11
N ARG A 32 -4.44 -5.95 2.41
CA ARG A 32 -3.43 -5.10 3.05
C ARG A 32 -4.08 -4.00 3.89
N ALA A 33 -5.19 -3.44 3.43
CA ALA A 33 -5.92 -2.43 4.18
C ALA A 33 -6.71 -3.01 5.35
N GLU A 34 -7.31 -4.19 5.17
CA GLU A 34 -8.18 -4.82 6.17
C GLU A 34 -7.41 -5.64 7.21
N SER A 35 -6.29 -6.23 6.82
CA SER A 35 -5.46 -7.07 7.69
C SER A 35 -3.98 -6.70 7.55
N PRO A 36 -3.62 -5.45 7.90
CA PRO A 36 -2.28 -4.93 7.65
C PRO A 36 -1.18 -5.68 8.41
N LYS A 37 -1.50 -6.41 9.46
CA LYS A 37 -0.52 -7.21 10.21
C LYS A 37 0.12 -8.30 9.35
N LEU A 38 -0.54 -8.74 8.29
CA LEU A 38 0.04 -9.70 7.34
C LEU A 38 1.18 -9.08 6.53
N PHE A 39 1.18 -7.76 6.40
CA PHE A 39 2.12 -7.01 5.54
C PHE A 39 3.13 -6.20 6.34
N VAL A 40 2.77 -5.77 7.54
CA VAL A 40 3.59 -4.90 8.37
C VAL A 40 3.91 -5.61 9.69
N PRO A 41 5.10 -6.22 9.82
CA PRO A 41 5.44 -7.04 10.99
C PRO A 41 5.47 -6.27 12.30
N HIS A 42 5.72 -4.96 12.24
CA HIS A 42 5.85 -4.12 13.45
C HIS A 42 4.53 -3.56 13.96
N LEU A 43 3.46 -3.78 13.24
CA LEU A 43 2.13 -3.32 13.64
C LEU A 43 1.60 -4.25 14.74
N ASP A 44 1.27 -3.66 15.89
CA ASP A 44 0.76 -4.43 17.03
C ASP A 44 -0.73 -4.69 16.92
N GLU A 45 -1.49 -3.68 16.48
CA GLU A 45 -2.95 -3.76 16.46
C GLU A 45 -3.54 -2.86 15.39
N CYS A 46 -4.62 -3.33 14.77
CA CYS A 46 -5.41 -2.53 13.84
C CYS A 46 -6.89 -2.79 14.08
N GLN A 47 -7.65 -1.71 14.28
CA GLN A 47 -9.10 -1.78 14.39
C GLN A 47 -9.74 -1.05 13.23
N ILE A 48 -10.74 -1.68 12.62
CA ILE A 48 -11.53 -1.09 11.56
C ILE A 48 -12.77 -0.48 12.17
N LEU A 49 -13.00 0.80 11.86
CA LEU A 49 -14.11 1.60 12.36
C LEU A 49 -14.91 2.13 11.18
N GLU A 50 -16.18 2.41 11.42
CA GLU A 50 -17.03 3.13 10.46
C GLU A 50 -16.91 2.64 9.02
N ARG A 51 -17.19 1.36 8.81
CA ARG A 51 -17.14 0.77 7.45
C ARG A 51 -18.33 1.26 6.63
N THR A 52 -18.04 1.71 5.39
CA THR A 52 -19.04 2.08 4.38
C THR A 52 -18.76 1.30 3.10
N ASP A 53 -19.59 1.47 2.08
CA ASP A 53 -19.35 0.88 0.76
C ASP A 53 -18.13 1.50 0.04
N LYS A 54 -17.69 2.68 0.46
CA LYS A 54 -16.55 3.38 -0.14
C LYS A 54 -15.24 3.15 0.59
N GLY A 55 -15.28 2.54 1.77
CA GLY A 55 -14.08 2.31 2.56
C GLY A 55 -14.34 2.30 4.05
N PHE A 56 -13.34 2.65 4.83
CA PHE A 56 -13.43 2.59 6.29
C PHE A 56 -12.34 3.42 6.95
N LYS A 57 -12.57 3.71 8.22
CA LYS A 57 -11.55 4.30 9.09
C LYS A 57 -10.86 3.20 9.86
N ARG A 58 -9.59 3.42 10.17
CA ARG A 58 -8.80 2.48 10.97
C ARG A 58 -8.07 3.21 12.08
N THR A 59 -7.81 2.48 13.16
CA THR A 59 -6.87 2.86 14.19
C THR A 59 -5.76 1.80 14.20
N GLN A 60 -4.52 2.23 14.08
CA GLN A 60 -3.35 1.37 14.09
C GLN A 60 -2.45 1.73 15.26
N ARG A 61 -1.91 0.70 15.93
CA ARG A 61 -1.02 0.90 17.06
C ARG A 61 0.34 0.26 16.77
N TYR A 62 1.38 1.08 16.95
CA TYR A 62 2.78 0.67 16.89
C TYR A 62 3.40 1.00 18.24
N GLY A 63 3.46 0.03 19.16
CA GLY A 63 3.88 0.30 20.52
C GLY A 63 2.95 1.30 21.20
N GLU A 64 3.48 2.46 21.57
CA GLU A 64 2.71 3.55 22.18
C GLU A 64 2.13 4.52 21.14
N LEU A 65 2.58 4.43 19.90
CA LEU A 65 2.10 5.30 18.84
C LEU A 65 0.78 4.77 18.25
N VAL A 66 -0.24 5.61 18.28
CA VAL A 66 -1.55 5.31 17.68
C VAL A 66 -1.78 6.26 16.52
N ILE A 67 -2.10 5.70 15.35
CA ILE A 67 -2.38 6.47 14.14
C ILE A 67 -3.76 6.12 13.62
N GLU A 68 -4.56 7.14 13.35
CA GLU A 68 -5.84 6.98 12.68
C GLU A 68 -5.69 7.34 11.20
N ASP A 69 -6.27 6.53 10.33
CA ASP A 69 -6.32 6.84 8.91
C ASP A 69 -7.69 6.51 8.33
N THR A 70 -7.91 6.96 7.11
CA THR A 70 -9.10 6.64 6.32
C THR A 70 -8.66 5.90 5.07
N VAL A 71 -9.29 4.75 4.81
CA VAL A 71 -9.04 3.96 3.61
C VAL A 71 -10.21 4.17 2.66
N VAL A 72 -9.90 4.57 1.42
CA VAL A 72 -10.90 4.75 0.36
C VAL A 72 -10.65 3.68 -0.69
N LEU A 73 -11.69 2.88 -0.97
CA LEU A 73 -11.64 1.80 -1.95
C LEU A 73 -12.34 2.25 -3.23
N GLU A 74 -11.60 2.31 -4.32
CA GLU A 74 -12.12 2.63 -5.64
C GLU A 74 -11.94 1.43 -6.56
N TYR A 75 -12.84 0.44 -6.41
CA TYR A 75 -12.81 -0.77 -7.24
C TYR A 75 -12.90 -0.41 -8.72
N PRO A 76 -12.17 -1.05 -9.61
CA PRO A 76 -11.26 -2.17 -9.37
C PRO A 76 -9.77 -1.81 -9.33
N ASP A 77 -9.41 -0.52 -9.26
CA ASP A 77 -8.04 -0.10 -9.56
C ASP A 77 -7.29 0.60 -8.42
N ARG A 78 -7.98 1.28 -7.52
CA ARG A 78 -7.30 2.23 -6.64
C ARG A 78 -7.70 2.09 -5.19
N ILE A 79 -6.70 2.17 -4.32
CA ILE A 79 -6.88 2.25 -2.87
C ILE A 79 -6.08 3.44 -2.37
N ARG A 80 -6.71 4.29 -1.55
CA ARG A 80 -6.08 5.45 -0.94
C ARG A 80 -6.11 5.33 0.56
N TYR A 81 -4.98 5.65 1.18
CA TYR A 81 -4.83 5.79 2.62
C TYR A 81 -4.60 7.26 2.92
N GLU A 82 -5.45 7.84 3.74
CA GLU A 82 -5.36 9.25 4.11
C GLU A 82 -5.18 9.40 5.60
N VAL A 83 -4.09 10.04 6.01
CA VAL A 83 -3.79 10.36 7.39
C VAL A 83 -4.02 11.85 7.59
N ALA A 84 -5.00 12.21 8.43
CA ALA A 84 -5.24 13.60 8.80
C ALA A 84 -4.23 14.04 9.86
N PRO A 85 -3.94 15.34 9.96
CA PRO A 85 -3.06 15.83 11.03
C PRO A 85 -3.59 15.42 12.39
N GLN A 86 -2.74 14.84 13.22
CA GLN A 86 -3.12 14.39 14.56
C GLN A 86 -1.88 14.39 15.47
N GLY A 87 -1.94 15.12 16.58
CA GLY A 87 -0.79 15.28 17.45
C GLY A 87 0.40 15.85 16.71
N GLU A 88 1.53 15.14 16.77
CA GLU A 88 2.74 15.52 16.03
C GLU A 88 2.79 14.93 14.62
N ILE A 89 1.78 14.15 14.24
CA ILE A 89 1.71 13.50 12.93
C ILE A 89 1.14 14.48 11.92
N SER A 90 1.90 14.73 10.85
CA SER A 90 1.49 15.58 9.74
C SER A 90 0.56 14.85 8.78
N LYS A 91 -0.21 15.61 8.03
CA LYS A 91 -1.05 15.08 6.96
C LYS A 91 -0.21 14.30 5.95
N SER A 92 -0.68 13.11 5.58
CA SER A 92 -0.03 12.30 4.55
C SER A 92 -1.04 11.44 3.82
N SER A 93 -0.63 10.93 2.66
CA SER A 93 -1.44 9.98 1.91
C SER A 93 -0.57 8.99 1.16
N LEU A 94 -1.13 7.80 0.93
CA LEU A 94 -0.57 6.80 0.03
C LEU A 94 -1.69 6.37 -0.91
N THR A 95 -1.43 6.43 -2.21
CA THR A 95 -2.35 5.93 -3.23
C THR A 95 -1.71 4.77 -3.95
N MET A 96 -2.40 3.64 -4.03
CA MET A 96 -1.97 2.48 -4.79
C MET A 96 -2.92 2.29 -5.96
N THR A 97 -2.39 2.30 -7.18
CA THR A 97 -3.17 2.15 -8.40
C THR A 97 -2.68 0.97 -9.21
N ILE A 98 -3.61 0.08 -9.60
CA ILE A 98 -3.32 -1.03 -10.51
C ILE A 98 -3.37 -0.48 -11.92
N GLU A 99 -2.30 -0.70 -12.69
CA GLU A 99 -2.20 -0.24 -14.08
C GLU A 99 -1.94 -1.43 -15.00
N SER A 100 -2.61 -1.42 -16.14
CA SER A 100 -2.39 -2.39 -17.21
C SER A 100 -1.71 -1.68 -18.37
N HIS A 101 -0.55 -2.18 -18.79
CA HIS A 101 0.22 -1.64 -19.90
C HIS A 101 0.31 -2.69 -21.00
N GLY A 102 -0.56 -2.60 -22.01
CA GLY A 102 -0.62 -3.59 -23.07
C GLY A 102 -1.19 -4.93 -22.59
N THR A 103 -0.92 -5.99 -23.36
CA THR A 103 -1.46 -7.32 -23.07
C THR A 103 -0.69 -8.01 -21.95
N ALA A 104 -1.38 -8.43 -20.89
CA ALA A 104 -0.86 -9.24 -19.79
C ALA A 104 0.22 -8.58 -18.93
N ARG A 105 0.44 -7.28 -19.05
CA ARG A 105 1.35 -6.53 -18.19
C ARG A 105 0.56 -5.80 -17.13
N LEU A 106 0.88 -6.08 -15.86
CA LEU A 106 0.28 -5.40 -14.70
C LEU A 106 1.35 -4.76 -13.84
N TYR A 107 1.02 -3.60 -13.34
CA TYR A 107 1.87 -2.81 -12.44
C TYR A 107 1.04 -2.29 -11.28
N VAL A 108 1.69 -1.97 -10.18
CA VAL A 108 1.11 -1.16 -9.11
C VAL A 108 1.93 0.11 -8.97
N ARG A 109 1.26 1.23 -9.05
CA ARG A 109 1.87 2.54 -8.79
C ARG A 109 1.59 2.93 -7.36
N PHE A 110 2.65 3.22 -6.62
CA PHE A 110 2.60 3.71 -5.25
C PHE A 110 2.92 5.20 -5.26
N GLU A 111 1.98 6.01 -4.78
CA GLU A 111 2.15 7.46 -4.75
C GLU A 111 2.03 7.95 -3.31
N TYR A 112 3.12 8.52 -2.80
CA TYR A 112 3.20 9.06 -1.44
C TYR A 112 3.19 10.57 -1.51
N GLU A 113 2.39 11.19 -0.65
CA GLU A 113 2.36 12.63 -0.52
C GLU A 113 2.24 13.00 0.96
N ASP A 114 3.03 13.96 1.40
CA ASP A 114 2.94 14.52 2.74
C ASP A 114 3.17 16.03 2.72
N ALA A 115 2.87 16.66 3.86
CA ALA A 115 2.99 18.10 4.02
C ALA A 115 4.43 18.56 4.26
N HIS A 116 5.39 17.64 4.32
CA HIS A 116 6.78 17.98 4.53
C HIS A 116 7.35 18.63 3.26
N ASN A 117 7.70 19.91 3.37
CA ASN A 117 8.47 20.57 2.33
C ASN A 117 9.92 20.18 2.55
N ALA A 118 10.55 19.62 1.52
CA ALA A 118 11.99 19.45 1.52
C ALA A 118 12.60 20.85 1.63
N LEU A 119 12.86 21.28 2.85
CA LEU A 119 13.65 22.47 3.06
C LEU A 119 15.01 22.22 2.45
N GLU A 120 15.56 23.25 1.86
CA GLU A 120 16.73 23.21 1.02
C GLU A 120 18.05 22.92 1.76
N ASP A 121 18.01 22.32 2.95
CA ASP A 121 19.25 21.96 3.62
C ASP A 121 19.58 20.47 3.40
N GLU A 122 20.87 20.14 3.50
CA GLU A 122 21.35 18.78 3.24
C GLU A 122 20.81 17.74 4.20
N ALA A 123 20.52 18.11 5.45
CA ALA A 123 19.99 17.20 6.44
C ALA A 123 18.56 16.75 6.07
N ASN A 124 17.74 17.67 5.59
CA ASN A 124 16.39 17.35 5.14
C ASN A 124 16.42 16.52 3.85
N LYS A 125 17.36 16.78 2.96
CA LYS A 125 17.56 15.98 1.75
C LYS A 125 17.93 14.54 2.08
N MET A 126 18.85 14.33 3.02
CA MET A 126 19.24 13.00 3.46
C MET A 126 18.06 12.26 4.10
N TYR A 127 17.26 12.95 4.89
CA TYR A 127 16.08 12.40 5.51
C TYR A 127 15.03 11.96 4.47
N ASP A 128 14.80 12.79 3.45
CA ASP A 128 13.86 12.47 2.37
C ASP A 128 14.38 11.29 1.54
N ASP A 129 15.67 11.23 1.25
CA ASP A 129 16.26 10.09 0.53
C ASP A 129 16.13 8.80 1.33
N PHE A 130 16.32 8.86 2.64
CA PHE A 130 16.12 7.73 3.52
C PHE A 130 14.65 7.26 3.49
N ARG A 131 13.70 8.18 3.54
CA ARG A 131 12.27 7.87 3.47
C ARG A 131 11.91 7.21 2.15
N ARG A 132 12.43 7.70 1.03
CA ARG A 132 12.20 7.10 -0.29
C ARG A 132 12.68 5.66 -0.34
N SER A 133 13.87 5.39 0.18
CA SER A 133 14.40 4.03 0.25
C SER A 133 13.52 3.13 1.11
N ALA A 134 13.05 3.62 2.25
CA ALA A 134 12.17 2.88 3.14
C ALA A 134 10.83 2.57 2.44
N TYR A 135 10.26 3.52 1.71
CA TYR A 135 9.02 3.30 0.95
C TYR A 135 9.22 2.26 -0.14
N GLN A 136 10.33 2.32 -0.88
CA GLN A 136 10.64 1.33 -1.91
C GLN A 136 10.73 -0.07 -1.34
N GLU A 137 11.42 -0.25 -0.22
CA GLU A 137 11.53 -1.55 0.45
C GLU A 137 10.17 -2.04 0.93
N SER A 138 9.38 -1.16 1.53
CA SER A 138 8.04 -1.49 2.00
C SER A 138 7.13 -1.92 0.85
N ASP A 139 7.20 -1.25 -0.30
CA ASP A 139 6.39 -1.56 -1.46
C ASP A 139 6.79 -2.91 -2.07
N ILE A 140 8.09 -3.18 -2.15
CA ILE A 140 8.61 -4.46 -2.62
C ILE A 140 8.14 -5.58 -1.69
N ASP A 141 8.20 -5.36 -0.38
CA ASP A 141 7.71 -6.33 0.60
C ASP A 141 6.21 -6.56 0.48
N THR A 142 5.44 -5.51 0.21
CA THR A 142 4.01 -5.63 -0.03
C THR A 142 3.73 -6.59 -1.19
N ILE A 143 4.42 -6.43 -2.30
CA ILE A 143 4.24 -7.30 -3.46
C ILE A 143 4.71 -8.73 -3.17
N ARG A 144 5.79 -8.90 -2.42
CA ARG A 144 6.26 -10.22 -2.01
C ARG A 144 5.21 -10.96 -1.18
N VAL A 145 4.61 -10.29 -0.22
CA VAL A 145 3.54 -10.88 0.61
C VAL A 145 2.31 -11.21 -0.25
N LEU A 146 1.95 -10.32 -1.18
CA LEU A 146 0.85 -10.58 -2.11
C LEU A 146 1.08 -11.86 -2.91
N ARG A 147 2.29 -12.06 -3.42
CA ARG A 147 2.63 -13.27 -4.16
C ARG A 147 2.54 -14.53 -3.30
N ASP A 148 3.02 -14.46 -2.07
CA ASP A 148 2.92 -15.57 -1.11
C ASP A 148 1.44 -15.91 -0.83
N LEU A 149 0.61 -14.92 -0.63
CA LEU A 149 -0.83 -15.11 -0.39
C LEU A 149 -1.52 -15.71 -1.61
N ALA A 150 -1.15 -15.27 -2.81
CA ALA A 150 -1.70 -15.81 -4.05
C ALA A 150 -1.33 -17.29 -4.22
N GLU A 151 -0.07 -17.64 -3.95
CA GLU A 151 0.42 -19.01 -4.01
C GLU A 151 -0.32 -19.93 -3.03
N GLN A 152 -0.71 -19.40 -1.87
CA GLN A 152 -1.50 -20.12 -0.87
C GLN A 152 -2.99 -20.20 -1.22
N GLY A 153 -3.43 -19.64 -2.34
CA GLY A 153 -4.83 -19.61 -2.73
C GLY A 153 -5.69 -18.61 -1.96
N ARG A 154 -5.08 -17.72 -1.17
CA ARG A 154 -5.80 -16.80 -0.29
C ARG A 154 -6.34 -15.56 -1.00
N LEU A 155 -5.99 -15.36 -2.27
CA LEU A 155 -6.49 -14.26 -3.09
C LEU A 155 -7.50 -14.73 -4.15
N ASP A 156 -7.86 -16.01 -4.12
CA ASP A 156 -8.83 -16.58 -5.05
C ASP A 156 -10.26 -16.18 -4.64
N ALA A 157 -11.17 -16.22 -5.61
CA ALA A 157 -12.56 -15.95 -5.34
C ALA A 157 -13.11 -16.99 -4.35
N THR A 158 -13.75 -16.50 -3.27
CA THR A 158 -14.46 -17.40 -2.36
C THR A 158 -15.78 -17.82 -3.01
N LEU A 159 -15.99 -19.11 -3.12
CA LEU A 159 -17.26 -19.68 -3.57
C LEU A 159 -18.23 -19.70 -2.39
N ASN A 160 -19.17 -18.80 -2.41
CA ASN A 160 -20.25 -18.79 -1.44
C ASN A 160 -21.55 -19.16 -2.13
#